data_2295689314377fc1d19f9a861e75cfcc
#
_entry.id   2295689314377fc1d19f9a861e75cfcc
#
_cell.length_a   1.000
_cell.length_b   1.000
_cell.length_c   1.000
_cell.angle_alpha   90.00
_cell.angle_beta   90.00
_cell.angle_gamma   90.00
#
_symmetry.space_group_name_H-M   'P 1'
#
loop_
_entity.id
_entity.type
_entity.pdbx_description
1 polymer ?
#
loop_
_entity_poly.entity_id
_entity_poly.type
_entity_poly.pdbx_seq_one_letter_code
_entity_poly.pdbx_strand_id
1 'polypeptide(L)'
;NSLCVQRLSILTLTALLWVAWTGSVSAASTVTTGGKSVELPDDIAEEHQKLIDNIGIYDDPELDAYVRGVGERLLEESGITKPEFSFTLLDSPDINAFALPGGLIYVNRGLLAYLDTEAELAGVLAHEIGHITERHHSRRKTASFTSKVAAVSAYILTGSGDVYDAASMY
;
A
#
# COMPACT_ATOMS: atom_id res chain seq x y z
N ASN A 1 9.70 35.42 78.02
CA ASN A 1 8.93 36.14 77.01
C ASN A 1 9.59 36.04 75.67
N SER A 2 9.43 34.95 74.96
CA SER A 2 9.88 34.86 73.60
C SER A 2 8.94 33.91 72.85
N LEU A 3 8.04 34.48 72.10
CA LEU A 3 7.19 33.75 71.15
C LEU A 3 8.01 33.38 69.97
N CYS A 4 8.40 32.13 69.87
CA CYS A 4 9.02 31.54 68.71
C CYS A 4 7.91 31.25 67.70
N VAL A 5 7.83 32.11 66.69
CA VAL A 5 6.90 31.92 65.59
C VAL A 5 7.50 30.87 64.62
N GLN A 6 6.95 29.67 64.73
CA GLN A 6 7.29 28.58 63.85
C GLN A 6 6.68 28.85 62.47
N ARG A 7 7.48 29.20 61.52
CA ARG A 7 7.08 29.29 60.09
C ARG A 7 6.91 27.85 59.55
N LEU A 8 5.69 27.44 59.39
CA LEU A 8 5.34 26.20 58.71
C LEU A 8 5.50 26.46 57.20
N SER A 9 6.59 25.96 56.66
CA SER A 9 6.78 25.95 55.17
C SER A 9 5.84 24.91 54.58
N ILE A 10 4.82 25.39 53.92
CA ILE A 10 3.96 24.54 53.10
C ILE A 10 4.70 24.28 51.79
N LEU A 11 5.40 23.15 51.73
CA LEU A 11 5.91 22.62 50.45
C LEU A 11 4.71 22.09 49.67
N THR A 12 4.20 22.91 48.77
CA THR A 12 3.23 22.45 47.76
C THR A 12 3.94 21.53 46.81
N LEU A 13 3.69 20.25 46.98
CA LEU A 13 4.10 19.19 46.09
C LEU A 13 3.24 19.29 44.82
N THR A 14 3.65 20.08 43.83
CA THR A 14 3.06 20.06 42.49
C THR A 14 3.57 18.80 41.77
N ALA A 15 2.86 17.71 41.96
CA ALA A 15 3.00 16.52 41.11
C ALA A 15 2.56 16.89 39.70
N LEU A 16 3.53 17.24 38.83
CA LEU A 16 3.33 17.33 37.41
C LEU A 16 3.00 15.91 36.89
N LEU A 17 1.71 15.64 36.73
CA LEU A 17 1.22 14.53 35.96
C LEU A 17 1.61 14.75 34.49
N TRP A 18 2.80 14.30 34.13
CA TRP A 18 3.16 14.05 32.75
C TRP A 18 2.30 12.88 32.29
N VAL A 19 1.13 13.20 31.73
CA VAL A 19 0.41 12.24 30.90
C VAL A 19 1.27 12.06 29.66
N ALA A 20 2.09 11.00 29.69
CA ALA A 20 2.76 10.53 28.49
C ALA A 20 1.64 10.10 27.52
N TRP A 21 1.29 10.99 26.60
CA TRP A 21 0.51 10.63 25.45
C TRP A 21 1.39 9.72 24.60
N THR A 22 1.33 8.42 24.88
CA THR A 22 1.82 7.41 23.99
C THR A 22 0.86 7.37 22.80
N GLY A 23 1.01 8.33 21.90
CA GLY A 23 0.45 8.19 20.57
C GLY A 23 0.99 6.87 20.02
N SER A 24 0.11 5.93 19.76
CA SER A 24 0.48 4.72 19.02
C SER A 24 1.01 5.20 17.67
N VAL A 25 2.33 5.24 17.55
CA VAL A 25 2.98 5.31 16.25
C VAL A 25 2.59 3.99 15.60
N SER A 26 1.71 4.04 14.62
CA SER A 26 1.42 2.88 13.77
C SER A 26 2.77 2.41 13.26
N ALA A 27 3.18 1.22 13.63
CA ALA A 27 4.42 0.64 13.15
C ALA A 27 4.28 0.52 11.64
N ALA A 28 5.26 1.03 10.90
CA ALA A 28 5.33 0.80 9.47
C ALA A 28 6.11 -0.49 9.25
N SER A 29 5.52 -1.41 8.53
CA SER A 29 6.18 -2.65 8.13
C SER A 29 6.96 -2.44 6.83
N THR A 30 8.22 -2.88 6.81
CA THR A 30 9.03 -2.86 5.58
C THR A 30 8.77 -4.13 4.80
N VAL A 31 8.24 -3.99 3.60
CA VAL A 31 7.99 -5.10 2.67
C VAL A 31 8.97 -5.01 1.51
N THR A 32 9.63 -6.13 1.20
CA THR A 32 10.50 -6.22 0.01
C THR A 32 9.72 -6.87 -1.13
N THR A 33 9.46 -6.11 -2.17
CA THR A 33 8.70 -6.57 -3.33
C THR A 33 9.20 -5.88 -4.59
N GLY A 34 9.21 -6.58 -5.73
CA GLY A 34 9.72 -6.04 -6.99
C GLY A 34 11.18 -5.55 -6.89
N GLY A 35 12.01 -6.17 -6.03
CA GLY A 35 13.41 -5.76 -5.81
C GLY A 35 13.60 -4.48 -5.00
N LYS A 36 12.54 -3.90 -4.43
CA LYS A 36 12.57 -2.68 -3.59
C LYS A 36 12.02 -2.96 -2.20
N SER A 37 12.54 -2.25 -1.21
CA SER A 37 11.98 -2.23 0.15
C SER A 37 11.08 -1.00 0.29
N VAL A 38 9.81 -1.22 0.54
CA VAL A 38 8.78 -0.18 0.68
C VAL A 38 8.26 -0.19 2.10
N GLU A 39 8.17 0.98 2.73
CA GLU A 39 7.52 1.14 4.03
C GLU A 39 6.01 1.27 3.84
N LEU A 40 5.26 0.37 4.44
CA LEU A 40 3.81 0.29 4.31
C LEU A 40 3.14 0.36 5.67
N PRO A 41 1.91 0.91 5.76
CA PRO A 41 1.04 0.69 6.90
C PRO A 41 0.82 -0.81 7.15
N ASP A 42 0.70 -1.21 8.43
CA ASP A 42 0.61 -2.63 8.79
C ASP A 42 -0.55 -3.35 8.11
N ASP A 43 -1.70 -2.69 7.94
CA ASP A 43 -2.87 -3.23 7.24
C ASP A 43 -2.60 -3.53 5.76
N ILE A 44 -1.83 -2.67 5.10
CA ILE A 44 -1.44 -2.87 3.70
C ILE A 44 -0.36 -3.95 3.58
N ALA A 45 0.58 -3.99 4.51
CA ALA A 45 1.61 -5.03 4.56
C ALA A 45 0.99 -6.43 4.78
N GLU A 46 -0.01 -6.53 5.65
CA GLU A 46 -0.76 -7.77 5.88
C GLU A 46 -1.53 -8.21 4.63
N GLU A 47 -2.17 -7.27 3.92
CA GLU A 47 -2.90 -7.55 2.69
C GLU A 47 -1.95 -8.02 1.57
N HIS A 48 -0.80 -7.34 1.42
CA HIS A 48 0.26 -7.79 0.51
C HIS A 48 0.69 -9.23 0.81
N GLN A 49 0.96 -9.55 2.08
CA GLN A 49 1.41 -10.88 2.46
C GLN A 49 0.35 -11.94 2.14
N LYS A 50 -0.91 -11.69 2.47
CA LYS A 50 -2.03 -12.59 2.14
C LYS A 50 -2.13 -12.84 0.64
N LEU A 51 -1.93 -11.81 -0.16
CA LEU A 51 -1.96 -11.91 -1.61
C LEU A 51 -0.84 -12.82 -2.12
N ILE A 52 0.38 -12.61 -1.64
CA ILE A 52 1.54 -13.43 -2.03
C ILE A 52 1.39 -14.87 -1.54
N ASP A 53 0.88 -15.10 -0.33
CA ASP A 53 0.64 -16.43 0.22
C ASP A 53 -0.41 -17.22 -0.58
N ASN A 54 -1.41 -16.53 -1.15
CA ASN A 54 -2.50 -17.17 -1.89
C ASN A 54 -2.18 -17.40 -3.37
N ILE A 55 -1.51 -16.46 -4.02
CA ILE A 55 -1.29 -16.49 -5.48
C ILE A 55 0.14 -16.94 -5.80
N GLY A 56 1.11 -16.45 -5.05
CA GLY A 56 2.53 -16.64 -5.31
C GLY A 56 3.12 -15.57 -6.24
N ILE A 57 4.43 -15.41 -6.13
CA ILE A 57 5.23 -14.60 -7.06
C ILE A 57 5.65 -15.51 -8.21
N TYR A 58 5.53 -15.03 -9.44
CA TYR A 58 6.03 -15.76 -10.60
C TYR A 58 7.55 -15.67 -10.64
N ASP A 59 8.21 -16.84 -10.59
CA ASP A 59 9.68 -16.96 -10.52
C ASP A 59 10.31 -16.89 -11.92
N ASP A 60 10.34 -15.69 -12.47
CA ASP A 60 11.05 -15.36 -13.72
C ASP A 60 11.73 -13.99 -13.54
N PRO A 61 13.02 -13.97 -13.16
CA PRO A 61 13.75 -12.76 -12.89
C PRO A 61 13.92 -11.84 -14.10
N GLU A 62 13.95 -12.37 -15.32
CA GLU A 62 14.08 -11.58 -16.54
C GLU A 62 12.77 -10.86 -16.85
N LEU A 63 11.66 -11.58 -16.74
CA LEU A 63 10.33 -11.01 -16.95
C LEU A 63 9.95 -10.01 -15.85
N ASP A 64 10.29 -10.30 -14.59
CA ASP A 64 10.12 -9.36 -13.48
C ASP A 64 10.92 -8.06 -13.73
N ALA A 65 12.19 -8.18 -14.11
CA ALA A 65 13.03 -7.02 -14.43
C ALA A 65 12.49 -6.22 -15.62
N TYR A 66 11.93 -6.89 -16.62
CA TYR A 66 11.32 -6.24 -17.77
C TYR A 66 10.08 -5.43 -17.37
N VAL A 67 9.12 -6.04 -16.64
CA VAL A 67 7.90 -5.35 -16.17
C VAL A 67 8.27 -4.15 -15.31
N ARG A 68 9.17 -4.34 -14.36
CA ARG A 68 9.69 -3.26 -13.50
C ARG A 68 10.34 -2.15 -14.31
N GLY A 69 11.18 -2.48 -15.28
CA GLY A 69 11.84 -1.51 -16.14
C GLY A 69 10.87 -0.64 -16.95
N VAL A 70 9.76 -1.21 -17.45
CA VAL A 70 8.70 -0.45 -18.12
C VAL A 70 8.04 0.51 -17.13
N GLY A 71 7.69 0.02 -15.93
CA GLY A 71 7.06 0.84 -14.89
C GLY A 71 7.98 1.98 -14.40
N GLU A 72 9.26 1.73 -14.20
CA GLU A 72 10.24 2.73 -13.78
C GLU A 72 10.42 3.84 -14.83
N ARG A 73 10.49 3.48 -16.11
CA ARG A 73 10.52 4.49 -17.20
C ARG A 73 9.28 5.37 -17.21
N LEU A 74 8.09 4.81 -16.98
CA LEU A 74 6.85 5.59 -16.88
C LEU A 74 6.90 6.59 -15.71
N LEU A 75 7.40 6.19 -14.55
CA LEU A 75 7.56 7.07 -13.39
C LEU A 75 8.57 8.18 -13.66
N GLU A 76 9.70 7.86 -14.27
CA GLU A 76 10.74 8.80 -14.66
C GLU A 76 10.22 9.86 -15.65
N GLU A 77 9.57 9.44 -16.70
CA GLU A 77 9.00 10.29 -17.75
C GLU A 77 7.85 11.17 -17.21
N SER A 78 7.04 10.64 -16.28
CA SER A 78 5.93 11.40 -15.67
C SER A 78 6.36 12.35 -14.56
N GLY A 79 7.59 12.24 -14.06
CA GLY A 79 8.07 13.00 -12.90
C GLY A 79 7.39 12.64 -11.58
N ILE A 80 6.69 11.50 -11.50
CA ILE A 80 6.03 11.01 -10.29
C ILE A 80 7.06 10.37 -9.38
N THR A 81 7.32 10.97 -8.23
CA THR A 81 8.32 10.50 -7.26
C THR A 81 7.73 9.92 -5.98
N LYS A 82 6.43 10.12 -5.74
CA LYS A 82 5.72 9.68 -4.54
C LYS A 82 4.31 9.18 -4.88
N PRO A 83 3.85 8.11 -4.20
CA PRO A 83 4.61 7.23 -3.27
C PRO A 83 5.76 6.50 -3.98
N GLU A 84 6.56 5.76 -3.25
CA GLU A 84 7.49 4.81 -3.86
C GLU A 84 6.69 3.69 -4.51
N PHE A 85 7.01 3.37 -5.75
CA PHE A 85 6.31 2.34 -6.50
C PHE A 85 7.10 1.04 -6.53
N SER A 86 6.38 -0.07 -6.42
CA SER A 86 6.90 -1.41 -6.59
C SER A 86 6.02 -2.18 -7.56
N PHE A 87 6.64 -2.92 -8.48
CA PHE A 87 5.96 -3.75 -9.46
C PHE A 87 6.26 -5.21 -9.15
N THR A 88 5.22 -6.04 -9.01
CA THR A 88 5.35 -7.46 -8.65
C THR A 88 4.62 -8.32 -9.66
N LEU A 89 5.31 -9.33 -10.18
CA LEU A 89 4.72 -10.30 -11.10
C LEU A 89 4.14 -11.48 -10.31
N LEU A 90 2.84 -11.72 -10.48
CA LEU A 90 2.11 -12.79 -9.79
C LEU A 90 1.97 -14.04 -10.66
N ASP A 91 2.02 -15.21 -10.02
CA ASP A 91 1.80 -16.51 -10.67
C ASP A 91 0.29 -16.81 -10.83
N SER A 92 -0.42 -15.92 -11.51
CA SER A 92 -1.83 -16.13 -11.89
C SER A 92 -1.98 -16.20 -13.41
N PRO A 93 -2.78 -17.14 -13.94
CA PRO A 93 -3.11 -17.20 -15.35
C PRO A 93 -4.14 -16.14 -15.78
N ASP A 94 -4.72 -15.39 -14.86
CA ASP A 94 -5.77 -14.42 -15.16
C ASP A 94 -5.20 -13.22 -15.93
N ILE A 95 -6.01 -12.66 -16.82
CA ILE A 95 -5.68 -11.45 -17.57
C ILE A 95 -6.02 -10.23 -16.69
N ASN A 96 -5.10 -9.87 -15.77
CA ASN A 96 -5.35 -8.79 -14.82
C ASN A 96 -4.07 -8.09 -14.38
N ALA A 97 -4.21 -6.81 -14.02
CA ALA A 97 -3.26 -6.03 -13.23
C ALA A 97 -4.05 -5.16 -12.24
N PHE A 98 -3.48 -4.83 -11.10
CA PHE A 98 -4.15 -4.02 -10.09
C PHE A 98 -3.16 -3.35 -9.15
N ALA A 99 -3.62 -2.32 -8.46
CA ALA A 99 -2.82 -1.53 -7.54
C ALA A 99 -3.38 -1.56 -6.12
N LEU A 100 -2.50 -1.77 -5.14
CA LEU A 100 -2.78 -1.52 -3.72
C LEU A 100 -2.21 -0.16 -3.29
N PRO A 101 -2.73 0.43 -2.20
CA PRO A 101 -2.15 1.65 -1.65
C PRO A 101 -0.69 1.45 -1.25
N GLY A 102 0.03 2.56 -1.14
CA GLY A 102 1.46 2.52 -0.83
C GLY A 102 2.36 2.36 -2.05
N GLY A 103 1.79 2.34 -3.27
CA GLY A 103 2.58 2.25 -4.50
C GLY A 103 2.77 0.82 -5.01
N LEU A 104 2.04 -0.15 -4.48
CA LEU A 104 2.17 -1.55 -4.89
C LEU A 104 1.34 -1.82 -6.15
N ILE A 105 1.98 -2.25 -7.22
CA ILE A 105 1.35 -2.63 -8.48
C ILE A 105 1.66 -4.09 -8.76
N TYR A 106 0.61 -4.84 -9.07
CA TYR A 106 0.68 -6.27 -9.38
C TYR A 106 0.26 -6.52 -10.80
N VAL A 107 1.02 -7.40 -11.46
CA VAL A 107 0.74 -7.84 -12.83
C VAL A 107 0.66 -9.35 -12.82
N ASN A 108 -0.42 -9.92 -13.30
CA ASN A 108 -0.55 -11.35 -13.46
C ASN A 108 0.21 -11.81 -14.71
N ARG A 109 0.88 -12.98 -14.64
CA ARG A 109 1.56 -13.56 -15.82
C ARG A 109 0.62 -13.80 -17.00
N GLY A 110 -0.66 -14.09 -16.73
CA GLY A 110 -1.67 -14.27 -17.76
C GLY A 110 -1.93 -13.01 -18.58
N LEU A 111 -1.83 -11.81 -17.97
CA LEU A 111 -1.92 -10.56 -18.70
C LEU A 111 -0.74 -10.41 -19.68
N LEU A 112 0.48 -10.69 -19.22
CA LEU A 112 1.67 -10.58 -20.08
C LEU A 112 1.61 -11.54 -21.28
N ALA A 113 1.02 -12.72 -21.10
CA ALA A 113 0.81 -13.66 -22.20
C ALA A 113 -0.25 -13.18 -23.23
N TYR A 114 -1.09 -12.22 -22.85
CA TYR A 114 -2.14 -11.65 -23.67
C TYR A 114 -1.70 -10.39 -24.42
N LEU A 115 -0.75 -9.61 -23.88
CA LEU A 115 -0.25 -8.39 -24.47
C LEU A 115 0.74 -8.69 -25.61
N ASP A 116 0.58 -8.00 -26.72
CA ASP A 116 1.42 -8.18 -27.92
C ASP A 116 2.62 -7.21 -27.96
N THR A 117 2.55 -6.10 -27.23
CA THR A 117 3.54 -5.01 -27.31
C THR A 117 3.89 -4.42 -25.94
N GLU A 118 5.12 -3.86 -25.84
CA GLU A 118 5.53 -3.08 -24.65
C GLU A 118 4.62 -1.85 -24.44
N ALA A 119 4.09 -1.25 -25.50
CA ALA A 119 3.21 -0.10 -25.39
C ALA A 119 1.87 -0.45 -24.69
N GLU A 120 1.35 -1.66 -24.90
CA GLU A 120 0.17 -2.14 -24.21
C GLU A 120 0.45 -2.36 -22.73
N LEU A 121 1.58 -2.98 -22.38
CA LEU A 121 2.01 -3.10 -21.00
C LEU A 121 2.19 -1.74 -20.34
N ALA A 122 2.85 -0.80 -21.00
CA ALA A 122 3.03 0.56 -20.52
C ALA A 122 1.67 1.26 -20.28
N GLY A 123 0.70 1.06 -21.17
CA GLY A 123 -0.66 1.58 -21.01
C GLY A 123 -1.36 1.04 -19.75
N VAL A 124 -1.27 -0.26 -19.49
CA VAL A 124 -1.81 -0.89 -18.28
C VAL A 124 -1.12 -0.34 -17.03
N LEU A 125 0.22 -0.32 -17.00
CA LEU A 125 0.96 0.16 -15.84
C LEU A 125 0.69 1.65 -15.57
N ALA A 126 0.60 2.48 -16.61
CA ALA A 126 0.24 3.89 -16.48
C ALA A 126 -1.16 4.08 -15.88
N HIS A 127 -2.11 3.22 -16.24
CA HIS A 127 -3.46 3.22 -15.66
C HIS A 127 -3.42 2.92 -14.15
N GLU A 128 -2.66 1.89 -13.74
CA GLU A 128 -2.52 1.53 -12.33
C GLU A 128 -1.77 2.62 -11.51
N ILE A 129 -0.73 3.22 -12.09
CA ILE A 129 -0.04 4.38 -11.49
C ILE A 129 -1.02 5.54 -11.30
N GLY A 130 -1.88 5.80 -12.29
CA GLY A 130 -2.92 6.82 -12.23
C GLY A 130 -3.87 6.61 -11.06
N HIS A 131 -4.33 5.39 -10.84
CA HIS A 131 -5.19 5.06 -9.71
C HIS A 131 -4.56 5.37 -8.34
N ILE A 132 -3.26 5.15 -8.18
CA ILE A 132 -2.54 5.47 -6.95
C ILE A 132 -2.38 6.97 -6.79
N THR A 133 -1.98 7.67 -7.83
CA THR A 133 -1.70 9.12 -7.79
C THR A 133 -2.96 9.96 -7.58
N GLU A 134 -4.08 9.61 -8.21
CA GLU A 134 -5.37 10.29 -8.01
C GLU A 134 -5.89 10.15 -6.59
N ARG A 135 -5.67 8.99 -5.95
CA ARG A 135 -6.08 8.75 -4.55
C ARG A 135 -5.26 9.57 -3.55
N HIS A 136 -4.02 9.92 -3.84
CA HIS A 136 -3.24 10.85 -3.01
C HIS A 136 -3.86 12.25 -2.94
N HIS A 137 -4.56 12.68 -3.98
CA HIS A 137 -5.27 13.97 -4.00
C HIS A 137 -6.65 13.92 -3.28
N SER A 138 -7.24 12.74 -3.09
CA SER A 138 -8.56 12.61 -2.46
C SER A 138 -8.53 11.96 -1.07
N ARG A 139 -7.82 12.57 -0.12
CA ARG A 139 -7.76 12.14 1.30
C ARG A 139 -9.12 12.09 2.03
N ARG A 140 -10.24 12.10 1.34
CA ARG A 140 -11.59 12.21 1.93
C ARG A 140 -12.49 10.98 1.89
N LYS A 141 -12.05 9.81 1.36
CA LYS A 141 -12.93 8.63 1.29
C LYS A 141 -12.24 7.33 1.69
N THR A 142 -11.85 7.22 2.95
CA THR A 142 -11.28 6.00 3.53
C THR A 142 -12.25 4.81 3.54
N ALA A 143 -13.57 5.06 3.56
CA ALA A 143 -14.58 4.00 3.64
C ALA A 143 -14.81 3.23 2.34
N SER A 144 -14.54 3.82 1.17
CA SER A 144 -14.73 3.14 -0.12
C SER A 144 -13.55 2.25 -0.52
N PHE A 145 -12.40 2.44 0.14
CA PHE A 145 -11.18 1.72 -0.15
C PHE A 145 -11.20 0.28 0.40
N THR A 146 -11.58 0.10 1.67
CA THR A 146 -11.69 -1.23 2.29
C THR A 146 -12.67 -2.13 1.54
N SER A 147 -13.74 -1.55 0.95
CA SER A 147 -14.70 -2.33 0.15
C SER A 147 -14.11 -2.77 -1.21
N LYS A 148 -13.24 -1.96 -1.83
CA LYS A 148 -12.60 -2.33 -3.11
C LYS A 148 -11.51 -3.38 -2.93
N VAL A 149 -10.70 -3.27 -1.88
CA VAL A 149 -9.72 -4.31 -1.52
C VAL A 149 -10.44 -5.62 -1.20
N ALA A 150 -11.52 -5.59 -0.41
CA ALA A 150 -12.32 -6.76 -0.12
C ALA A 150 -12.94 -7.37 -1.39
N ALA A 151 -13.34 -6.56 -2.37
CA ALA A 151 -13.89 -7.02 -3.64
C ALA A 151 -12.83 -7.68 -4.52
N VAL A 152 -11.60 -7.13 -4.58
CA VAL A 152 -10.47 -7.73 -5.29
C VAL A 152 -10.08 -9.06 -4.63
N SER A 153 -9.99 -9.10 -3.30
CA SER A 153 -9.70 -10.34 -2.57
C SER A 153 -10.80 -11.38 -2.77
N ALA A 154 -12.08 -10.96 -2.80
CA ALA A 154 -13.20 -11.86 -3.07
C ALA A 154 -13.20 -12.38 -4.52
N TYR A 155 -12.85 -11.54 -5.49
CA TYR A 155 -12.69 -11.93 -6.88
C TYR A 155 -11.58 -12.99 -7.03
N ILE A 156 -10.44 -12.78 -6.41
CA ILE A 156 -9.31 -13.73 -6.41
C ILE A 156 -9.73 -15.08 -5.79
N LEU A 157 -10.55 -15.04 -4.72
CA LEU A 157 -10.98 -16.25 -4.02
C LEU A 157 -12.13 -16.99 -4.71
N THR A 158 -13.01 -16.29 -5.41
CA THR A 158 -14.24 -16.87 -5.98
C THR A 158 -14.23 -17.02 -7.49
N GLY A 159 -13.34 -16.33 -8.20
CA GLY A 159 -13.30 -16.29 -9.66
C GLY A 159 -14.55 -15.65 -10.30
N SER A 160 -15.36 -14.95 -9.51
CA SER A 160 -16.62 -14.36 -9.98
C SER A 160 -16.44 -12.89 -10.36
N GLY A 161 -16.57 -12.59 -11.66
CA GLY A 161 -16.46 -11.23 -12.19
C GLY A 161 -17.53 -10.25 -11.68
N ASP A 162 -18.65 -10.77 -11.17
CA ASP A 162 -19.79 -9.94 -10.69
C ASP A 162 -19.41 -9.05 -9.49
N VAL A 163 -18.40 -9.44 -8.71
CA VAL A 163 -17.93 -8.68 -7.55
C VAL A 163 -17.07 -7.48 -7.98
N TYR A 164 -16.38 -7.61 -9.12
CA TYR A 164 -15.53 -6.53 -9.65
C TYR A 164 -16.36 -5.37 -10.20
N ASP A 165 -17.43 -5.67 -10.92
CA ASP A 165 -18.34 -4.66 -11.49
C ASP A 165 -19.06 -3.86 -10.40
N ALA A 166 -19.44 -4.49 -9.29
CA ALA A 166 -20.05 -3.81 -8.16
C ALA A 166 -19.10 -2.83 -7.43
N ALA A 167 -17.79 -3.13 -7.40
CA ALA A 167 -16.78 -2.29 -6.77
C ALA A 167 -16.32 -1.10 -7.64
N SER A 168 -16.47 -1.20 -8.97
CA SER A 168 -16.09 -0.14 -9.91
C SER A 168 -17.14 0.98 -10.04
N MET A 169 -18.36 0.78 -9.52
CA MET A 169 -19.49 1.73 -9.61
C MET A 169 -19.52 2.79 -8.47
N TYR A 170 -18.58 2.75 -7.53
CA TYR A 170 -18.48 3.68 -6.42
C TYR A 170 -17.08 4.30 -6.34
#